data_0120172c6f4dd02d577af7f8be1e77f1
#
_entry.id   0120172c6f4dd02d577af7f8be1e77f1
#
_cell.length_a   1.000
_cell.length_b   1.000
_cell.length_c   1.000
_cell.angle_alpha   90.00
_cell.angle_beta   90.00
_cell.angle_gamma   90.00
#
_symmetry.space_group_name_H-M   'P 1'
#
loop_
_entity.id
_entity.type
_entity.pdbx_description
1 polymer ?
#
loop_
_entity_poly.entity_id
_entity_poly.type
_entity_poly.pdbx_seq_one_letter_code
_entity_poly.pdbx_strand_id
1 'polypeptide(L)'
;DPHVGKIVTDGGRLLEPGEKSNYHADKYRIRTTDKENLEASNQLFIRLVEEIHRRGMRIIIDGVFNHCGSFNKWMDREMIYDQVEGYQPGAYMSAQSPYRNYFLFHNNNDSEWPQNASYDGWWGHDTLPKLNYEDSKELEEYVLGVAKKWVSPPYHVDGWRLDVAADLGSSNEYNHEFWKKFRKVVKDANPNALILAEHYGDPGSWLMGDQW
;
A
#
# COMPACT_ATOMS: atom_id res chain seq x y z
N ASP A 1 -12.53 -5.21 -15.06
CA ASP A 1 -12.41 -4.55 -16.37
C ASP A 1 -12.50 -5.59 -17.50
N PRO A 2 -13.37 -5.41 -18.51
CA PRO A 2 -13.56 -6.36 -19.62
C PRO A 2 -12.33 -6.50 -20.53
N HIS A 3 -11.32 -5.68 -20.35
CA HIS A 3 -10.09 -5.69 -21.13
C HIS A 3 -8.91 -6.34 -20.41
N VAL A 4 -9.12 -6.89 -19.24
CA VAL A 4 -8.06 -7.35 -18.34
C VAL A 4 -8.36 -8.76 -17.85
N GLY A 5 -7.73 -9.77 -18.45
CA GLY A 5 -7.75 -11.15 -18.00
C GLY A 5 -9.14 -11.68 -17.66
N LYS A 6 -9.26 -12.39 -16.56
CA LYS A 6 -10.54 -12.82 -16.00
C LYS A 6 -11.33 -11.61 -15.53
N ILE A 7 -12.47 -11.37 -16.17
CA ILE A 7 -13.36 -10.30 -15.74
C ILE A 7 -14.12 -10.77 -14.50
N VAL A 8 -13.86 -10.09 -13.41
CA VAL A 8 -14.66 -10.20 -12.21
C VAL A 8 -15.39 -8.88 -12.02
N THR A 9 -16.65 -8.84 -12.42
CA THR A 9 -17.49 -7.69 -12.20
C THR A 9 -18.58 -8.02 -11.18
N ASP A 10 -18.79 -7.10 -10.26
CA ASP A 10 -19.92 -7.15 -9.31
C ASP A 10 -21.19 -6.50 -9.87
N GLY A 11 -21.19 -6.16 -11.16
CA GLY A 11 -22.30 -5.45 -11.79
C GLY A 11 -22.46 -4.01 -11.29
N GLY A 12 -21.38 -3.41 -10.77
CA GLY A 12 -21.39 -2.08 -10.15
C GLY A 12 -21.95 -2.06 -8.74
N ARG A 13 -22.19 -3.21 -8.12
CA ARG A 13 -22.64 -3.30 -6.72
C ARG A 13 -21.46 -3.47 -5.80
N LEU A 14 -21.43 -2.65 -4.76
CA LEU A 14 -20.43 -2.72 -3.70
C LEU A 14 -20.79 -3.74 -2.62
N LEU A 15 -22.08 -4.03 -2.45
CA LEU A 15 -22.59 -4.97 -1.46
C LEU A 15 -23.56 -5.95 -2.13
N GLU A 16 -23.53 -7.21 -1.71
CA GLU A 16 -24.58 -8.18 -2.01
C GLU A 16 -25.80 -7.96 -1.08
N PRO A 17 -27.01 -8.38 -1.48
CA PRO A 17 -28.19 -8.23 -0.63
C PRO A 17 -28.01 -8.90 0.75
N GLY A 18 -28.17 -8.14 1.82
CA GLY A 18 -28.01 -8.63 3.19
C GLY A 18 -26.58 -8.58 3.74
N GLU A 19 -25.59 -8.22 2.95
CA GLU A 19 -24.20 -8.06 3.40
C GLU A 19 -23.94 -6.65 3.90
N LYS A 20 -23.07 -6.54 4.93
CA LYS A 20 -22.56 -5.26 5.43
C LYS A 20 -21.31 -4.81 4.67
N SER A 21 -20.61 -5.73 4.01
CA SER A 21 -19.40 -5.50 3.24
C SER A 21 -19.32 -6.52 2.11
N ASN A 22 -18.79 -6.13 0.97
CA ASN A 22 -18.53 -7.01 -0.17
C ASN A 22 -17.14 -7.68 -0.13
N TYR A 23 -16.36 -7.50 0.92
CA TYR A 23 -15.01 -8.08 1.03
C TYR A 23 -15.00 -9.60 0.98
N HIS A 24 -16.08 -10.25 1.46
CA HIS A 24 -16.25 -11.70 1.41
C HIS A 24 -16.97 -12.20 0.15
N ALA A 25 -17.43 -11.30 -0.71
CA ALA A 25 -18.06 -11.71 -1.97
C ALA A 25 -17.02 -12.38 -2.87
N ASP A 26 -17.39 -13.53 -3.48
CA ASP A 26 -16.48 -14.31 -4.34
C ASP A 26 -15.83 -13.45 -5.43
N LYS A 27 -16.59 -12.57 -6.06
CA LYS A 27 -16.10 -11.66 -7.09
C LYS A 27 -15.02 -10.72 -6.57
N TYR A 28 -15.18 -10.18 -5.36
CA TYR A 28 -14.18 -9.32 -4.74
C TYR A 28 -12.93 -10.10 -4.39
N ARG A 29 -13.07 -11.28 -3.79
CA ARG A 29 -11.93 -12.15 -3.44
C ARG A 29 -11.11 -12.53 -4.68
N ILE A 30 -11.76 -12.97 -5.76
CA ILE A 30 -11.07 -13.29 -7.03
C ILE A 30 -10.34 -12.06 -7.57
N ARG A 31 -10.95 -10.88 -7.52
CA ARG A 31 -10.33 -9.63 -8.00
C ARG A 31 -9.05 -9.29 -7.26
N THR A 32 -8.99 -9.56 -5.95
CA THR A 32 -7.87 -9.20 -5.08
C THR A 32 -6.84 -10.32 -4.90
N THR A 33 -7.22 -11.58 -5.06
CA THR A 33 -6.37 -12.74 -4.75
C THR A 33 -5.89 -13.53 -5.97
N ASP A 34 -6.62 -13.48 -7.09
CA ASP A 34 -6.23 -14.18 -8.32
C ASP A 34 -5.02 -13.49 -8.97
N LYS A 35 -3.88 -14.19 -8.97
CA LYS A 35 -2.61 -13.63 -9.46
C LYS A 35 -2.59 -13.33 -10.95
N GLU A 36 -3.31 -14.13 -11.76
CA GLU A 36 -3.44 -13.87 -13.20
C GLU A 36 -4.22 -12.59 -13.46
N ASN A 37 -5.27 -12.36 -12.66
CA ASN A 37 -6.07 -11.15 -12.75
C ASN A 37 -5.31 -9.90 -12.30
N LEU A 38 -4.50 -10.03 -11.24
CA LEU A 38 -3.62 -8.95 -10.79
C LEU A 38 -2.55 -8.60 -11.85
N GLU A 39 -1.94 -9.61 -12.47
CA GLU A 39 -0.95 -9.37 -13.53
C GLU A 39 -1.59 -8.76 -14.79
N ALA A 40 -2.77 -9.21 -15.19
CA ALA A 40 -3.51 -8.60 -16.28
C ALA A 40 -3.84 -7.12 -15.99
N SER A 41 -4.13 -6.78 -14.73
CA SER A 41 -4.32 -5.38 -14.29
C SER A 41 -3.03 -4.56 -14.41
N ASN A 42 -1.87 -5.14 -14.05
CA ASN A 42 -0.58 -4.49 -14.24
C ASN A 42 -0.30 -4.20 -15.72
N GLN A 43 -0.58 -5.17 -16.60
CA GLN A 43 -0.40 -5.00 -18.04
C GLN A 43 -1.31 -3.92 -18.63
N LEU A 44 -2.56 -3.82 -18.14
CA LEU A 44 -3.45 -2.72 -18.53
C LEU A 44 -2.89 -1.37 -18.07
N PHE A 45 -2.38 -1.30 -16.85
CA PHE A 45 -1.81 -0.06 -16.31
C PHE A 45 -0.59 0.41 -17.13
N ILE A 46 0.30 -0.51 -17.54
CA ILE A 46 1.43 -0.19 -18.41
C ILE A 46 0.93 0.45 -19.71
N ARG A 47 -0.05 -0.16 -20.37
CA ARG A 47 -0.64 0.39 -21.61
C ARG A 47 -1.30 1.75 -21.38
N LEU A 48 -1.93 1.95 -20.22
CA LEU A 48 -2.50 3.25 -19.85
C LEU A 48 -1.42 4.33 -19.74
N VAL A 49 -0.31 4.03 -19.08
CA VAL A 49 0.81 4.97 -18.94
C VAL A 49 1.42 5.30 -20.30
N GLU A 50 1.62 4.31 -21.18
CA GLU A 50 2.10 4.51 -22.55
C GLU A 50 1.17 5.43 -23.35
N GLU A 51 -0.15 5.24 -23.24
CA GLU A 51 -1.13 6.07 -23.93
C GLU A 51 -1.20 7.50 -23.38
N ILE A 52 -1.03 7.68 -22.06
CA ILE A 52 -0.91 9.00 -21.42
C ILE A 52 0.30 9.74 -21.98
N HIS A 53 1.46 9.08 -22.03
CA HIS A 53 2.70 9.67 -22.57
C HIS A 53 2.60 9.97 -24.06
N ARG A 54 1.98 9.10 -24.85
CA ARG A 54 1.74 9.31 -26.28
C ARG A 54 0.92 10.58 -26.55
N ARG A 55 0.06 10.97 -25.60
CA ARG A 55 -0.73 12.21 -25.64
C ARG A 55 -0.02 13.43 -25.08
N GLY A 56 1.25 13.31 -24.69
CA GLY A 56 2.04 14.39 -24.09
C GLY A 56 1.66 14.73 -22.66
N MET A 57 0.90 13.85 -21.98
CA MET A 57 0.52 14.01 -20.59
C MET A 57 1.50 13.30 -19.64
N ARG A 58 1.42 13.63 -18.36
CA ARG A 58 2.17 12.97 -17.29
C ARG A 58 1.21 12.31 -16.31
N ILE A 59 1.69 11.28 -15.62
CA ILE A 59 0.94 10.57 -14.59
C ILE A 59 1.70 10.54 -13.28
N ILE A 60 1.05 11.00 -12.21
CA ILE A 60 1.52 10.92 -10.84
C ILE A 60 0.57 9.98 -10.12
N ILE A 61 1.09 9.00 -9.41
CA ILE A 61 0.29 8.02 -8.66
C ILE A 61 0.31 8.32 -7.17
N ASP A 62 -0.76 7.95 -6.50
CA ASP A 62 -0.91 8.12 -5.06
C ASP A 62 -0.16 7.03 -4.29
N GLY A 63 0.65 7.45 -3.33
CA GLY A 63 1.41 6.58 -2.43
C GLY A 63 0.95 6.73 -1.00
N VAL A 64 0.09 5.82 -0.55
CA VAL A 64 -0.34 5.72 0.84
C VAL A 64 0.65 4.83 1.58
N PHE A 65 1.67 5.45 2.19
CA PHE A 65 2.76 4.72 2.85
C PHE A 65 2.73 4.80 4.37
N ASN A 66 1.94 5.71 4.96
CA ASN A 66 1.80 5.81 6.41
C ASN A 66 1.00 4.65 7.02
N HIS A 67 0.01 4.17 6.30
CA HIS A 67 -0.91 3.11 6.73
C HIS A 67 -1.30 2.24 5.53
N CYS A 68 -2.02 1.16 5.79
CA CYS A 68 -2.68 0.40 4.73
C CYS A 68 -4.16 0.23 5.06
N GLY A 69 -4.95 -0.30 4.14
CA GLY A 69 -6.31 -0.74 4.45
C GLY A 69 -6.26 -2.02 5.30
N SER A 70 -7.20 -2.19 6.22
CA SER A 70 -7.31 -3.38 7.05
C SER A 70 -7.49 -4.68 6.24
N PHE A 71 -7.99 -4.55 5.01
CA PHE A 71 -8.14 -5.64 4.04
C PHE A 71 -6.85 -5.97 3.27
N ASN A 72 -5.75 -5.22 3.47
CA ASN A 72 -4.48 -5.55 2.84
C ASN A 72 -3.97 -6.91 3.34
N LYS A 73 -3.35 -7.70 2.46
CA LYS A 73 -2.82 -9.04 2.79
C LYS A 73 -1.90 -9.09 4.00
N TRP A 74 -1.27 -7.97 4.36
CA TRP A 74 -0.39 -7.90 5.53
C TRP A 74 -1.16 -7.93 6.84
N MET A 75 -2.31 -7.25 6.91
CA MET A 75 -3.21 -7.26 8.06
C MET A 75 -4.26 -8.36 7.95
N ASP A 76 -4.97 -8.39 6.81
CA ASP A 76 -6.05 -9.33 6.47
C ASP A 76 -7.15 -9.46 7.54
N ARG A 77 -7.55 -8.33 8.11
CA ARG A 77 -8.61 -8.29 9.12
C ARG A 77 -9.94 -8.84 8.59
N GLU A 78 -10.23 -8.61 7.34
CA GLU A 78 -11.44 -9.06 6.64
C GLU A 78 -11.33 -10.50 6.12
N MET A 79 -10.24 -11.20 6.41
CA MET A 79 -10.03 -12.62 6.05
C MET A 79 -10.21 -12.90 4.55
N ILE A 80 -9.76 -11.98 3.70
CA ILE A 80 -9.86 -12.11 2.24
C ILE A 80 -8.83 -13.12 1.72
N TYR A 81 -7.65 -13.14 2.32
CA TYR A 81 -6.52 -13.98 1.92
C TYR A 81 -6.41 -15.25 2.76
N ASP A 82 -7.22 -15.37 3.82
CA ASP A 82 -7.22 -16.56 4.68
C ASP A 82 -7.52 -17.81 3.86
N GLN A 83 -6.69 -18.84 4.01
CA GLN A 83 -6.73 -20.11 3.29
C GLN A 83 -6.68 -20.01 1.75
N VAL A 84 -6.27 -18.87 1.21
CA VAL A 84 -6.05 -18.74 -0.24
C VAL A 84 -4.63 -19.22 -0.57
N GLU A 85 -4.53 -20.17 -1.50
CA GLU A 85 -3.24 -20.75 -1.90
C GLU A 85 -2.24 -19.69 -2.37
N GLY A 86 -1.02 -19.77 -1.85
CA GLY A 86 0.08 -18.87 -2.20
C GLY A 86 0.06 -17.52 -1.46
N TYR A 87 -0.78 -17.37 -0.42
CA TYR A 87 -0.74 -16.25 0.52
C TYR A 87 -0.36 -16.73 1.92
N GLN A 88 0.31 -15.88 2.66
CA GLN A 88 0.63 -16.10 4.07
C GLN A 88 -0.48 -15.53 4.96
N PRO A 89 -0.67 -16.05 6.16
CA PRO A 89 -1.66 -15.48 7.10
C PRO A 89 -1.32 -14.03 7.43
N GLY A 90 -2.33 -13.17 7.44
CA GLY A 90 -2.19 -11.77 7.83
C GLY A 90 -1.84 -11.60 9.31
N ALA A 91 -1.31 -10.44 9.67
CA ALA A 91 -0.90 -10.13 11.03
C ALA A 91 -2.06 -10.14 12.04
N TYR A 92 -3.29 -9.88 11.59
CA TYR A 92 -4.48 -9.97 12.43
C TYR A 92 -4.81 -11.41 12.84
N MET A 93 -4.52 -12.38 11.94
CA MET A 93 -4.94 -13.76 12.08
C MET A 93 -3.92 -14.66 12.81
N SER A 94 -2.64 -14.29 12.80
CA SER A 94 -1.61 -15.18 13.34
C SER A 94 -0.45 -14.43 14.01
N ALA A 95 -0.11 -14.85 15.22
CA ALA A 95 1.10 -14.41 15.91
C ALA A 95 2.39 -14.76 15.13
N GLN A 96 2.35 -15.81 14.32
CA GLN A 96 3.46 -16.28 13.50
C GLN A 96 3.43 -15.69 12.07
N SER A 97 2.53 -14.73 11.80
CA SER A 97 2.49 -14.04 10.51
C SER A 97 3.85 -13.40 10.20
N PRO A 98 4.37 -13.54 8.97
CA PRO A 98 5.58 -12.85 8.55
C PRO A 98 5.39 -11.32 8.54
N TYR A 99 4.16 -10.85 8.58
CA TYR A 99 3.80 -9.43 8.60
C TYR A 99 3.54 -8.87 10.00
N ARG A 100 3.71 -9.67 11.06
CA ARG A 100 3.42 -9.24 12.45
C ARG A 100 4.12 -7.94 12.82
N ASN A 101 5.41 -7.81 12.49
CA ASN A 101 6.21 -6.65 12.84
C ASN A 101 5.98 -5.44 11.91
N TYR A 102 5.13 -5.59 10.89
CA TYR A 102 4.72 -4.45 10.06
C TYR A 102 3.73 -3.53 10.79
N PHE A 103 3.22 -3.98 11.95
CA PHE A 103 2.25 -3.27 12.77
C PHE A 103 2.67 -3.32 14.24
N LEU A 104 2.32 -2.27 14.99
CA LEU A 104 2.50 -2.24 16.43
C LEU A 104 1.24 -2.79 17.11
N PHE A 105 1.37 -3.93 17.82
CA PHE A 105 0.32 -4.52 18.62
C PHE A 105 0.56 -4.23 20.10
N HIS A 106 -0.42 -3.66 20.80
CA HIS A 106 -0.31 -3.33 22.23
C HIS A 106 -0.42 -4.58 23.11
N ASN A 107 -1.28 -5.54 22.72
CA ASN A 107 -1.39 -6.84 23.34
C ASN A 107 -0.65 -7.87 22.49
N ASN A 108 0.60 -8.14 22.83
CA ASN A 108 1.54 -8.84 21.95
C ASN A 108 1.90 -10.25 22.42
N ASN A 109 1.10 -10.86 23.33
CA ASN A 109 1.21 -12.26 23.70
C ASN A 109 0.55 -13.15 22.65
N ASP A 110 1.13 -14.29 22.34
CA ASP A 110 0.61 -15.21 21.31
C ASP A 110 -0.84 -15.68 21.59
N SER A 111 -1.26 -15.67 22.85
CA SER A 111 -2.64 -15.97 23.27
C SER A 111 -3.68 -14.94 22.82
N GLU A 112 -3.26 -13.77 22.38
CA GLU A 112 -4.15 -12.72 21.86
C GLU A 112 -4.59 -13.00 20.42
N TRP A 113 -3.99 -13.99 19.75
CA TRP A 113 -4.37 -14.45 18.44
C TRP A 113 -5.27 -15.70 18.49
N PRO A 114 -6.08 -15.97 17.47
CA PRO A 114 -6.30 -15.15 16.25
C PRO A 114 -7.15 -13.91 16.50
N GLN A 115 -7.20 -13.03 15.51
CA GLN A 115 -8.02 -11.81 15.49
C GLN A 115 -7.57 -10.75 16.51
N ASN A 116 -6.26 -10.55 16.60
CA ASN A 116 -5.72 -9.51 17.48
C ASN A 116 -6.03 -8.11 16.94
N ALA A 117 -6.95 -7.42 17.61
CA ALA A 117 -7.40 -6.07 17.24
C ALA A 117 -6.65 -4.94 17.98
N SER A 118 -5.57 -5.24 18.70
CA SER A 118 -4.83 -4.27 19.53
C SER A 118 -3.77 -3.47 18.77
N TYR A 119 -3.86 -3.40 17.46
CA TYR A 119 -2.90 -2.67 16.63
C TYR A 119 -3.19 -1.18 16.54
N ASP A 120 -2.16 -0.40 16.26
CA ASP A 120 -2.30 1.03 15.99
C ASP A 120 -2.98 1.29 14.65
N GLY A 121 -3.98 2.16 14.66
CA GLY A 121 -4.59 2.74 13.47
C GLY A 121 -4.20 4.21 13.30
N TRP A 122 -4.06 4.68 12.06
CA TRP A 122 -3.87 6.10 11.80
C TRP A 122 -5.06 6.89 12.34
N TRP A 123 -4.78 7.86 13.23
CA TRP A 123 -5.78 8.61 14.01
C TRP A 123 -6.77 7.72 14.78
N GLY A 124 -6.38 6.51 15.16
CA GLY A 124 -7.23 5.56 15.87
C GLY A 124 -8.26 4.82 15.01
N HIS A 125 -8.19 4.97 13.68
CA HIS A 125 -9.06 4.22 12.77
C HIS A 125 -8.56 2.79 12.58
N ASP A 126 -9.34 1.84 13.04
CA ASP A 126 -9.03 0.40 12.95
C ASP A 126 -9.06 -0.17 11.52
N THR A 127 -9.69 0.56 10.59
CA THR A 127 -9.68 0.26 9.16
C THR A 127 -8.43 0.75 8.43
N LEU A 128 -7.58 1.53 9.11
CA LEU A 128 -6.36 2.12 8.58
C LEU A 128 -5.15 1.76 9.45
N PRO A 129 -4.74 0.47 9.50
CA PRO A 129 -3.59 0.02 10.29
C PRO A 129 -2.34 0.81 9.96
N LYS A 130 -1.73 1.43 11.00
CA LYS A 130 -0.50 2.21 10.83
C LYS A 130 0.69 1.27 10.62
N LEU A 131 1.57 1.62 9.68
CA LEU A 131 2.76 0.83 9.36
C LEU A 131 3.92 1.17 10.31
N ASN A 132 4.55 0.14 10.86
CA ASN A 132 5.60 0.23 11.85
C ASN A 132 6.99 0.00 11.20
N TYR A 133 7.52 1.04 10.59
CA TYR A 133 8.80 0.99 9.87
C TYR A 133 10.02 0.85 10.79
N GLU A 134 9.98 1.51 11.97
CA GLU A 134 11.13 1.56 12.87
C GLU A 134 11.51 0.17 13.41
N ASP A 135 10.52 -0.71 13.58
CA ASP A 135 10.75 -2.08 14.05
C ASP A 135 10.79 -3.09 12.89
N SER A 136 10.62 -2.65 11.64
CA SER A 136 10.62 -3.55 10.48
C SER A 136 11.40 -3.01 9.30
N LYS A 137 12.69 -3.33 9.29
CA LYS A 137 13.58 -3.02 8.16
C LYS A 137 13.10 -3.67 6.86
N GLU A 138 12.52 -4.87 6.94
CA GLU A 138 11.96 -5.57 5.80
C GLU A 138 10.81 -4.77 5.15
N LEU A 139 9.93 -4.20 5.97
CA LEU A 139 8.87 -3.32 5.49
C LEU A 139 9.44 -2.06 4.81
N GLU A 140 10.44 -1.41 5.43
CA GLU A 140 11.11 -0.24 4.84
C GLU A 140 11.69 -0.59 3.46
N GLU A 141 12.46 -1.67 3.37
CA GLU A 141 13.09 -2.12 2.12
C GLU A 141 12.03 -2.48 1.05
N TYR A 142 10.94 -3.14 1.45
CA TYR A 142 9.85 -3.46 0.55
C TYR A 142 9.20 -2.19 -0.03
N VAL A 143 8.87 -1.22 0.81
CA VAL A 143 8.22 0.02 0.38
C VAL A 143 9.15 0.87 -0.49
N LEU A 144 10.44 0.97 -0.16
CA LEU A 144 11.43 1.61 -1.02
C LEU A 144 11.56 0.89 -2.39
N GLY A 145 11.46 -0.43 -2.39
CA GLY A 145 11.37 -1.23 -3.61
C GLY A 145 10.13 -0.89 -4.47
N VAL A 146 8.97 -0.71 -3.83
CA VAL A 146 7.73 -0.25 -4.49
C VAL A 146 7.92 1.15 -5.07
N ALA A 147 8.50 2.08 -4.31
CA ALA A 147 8.78 3.44 -4.75
C ALA A 147 9.60 3.47 -6.04
N LYS A 148 10.65 2.65 -6.11
CA LYS A 148 11.50 2.49 -7.29
C LYS A 148 10.77 1.82 -8.45
N LYS A 149 10.03 0.74 -8.17
CA LYS A 149 9.38 -0.10 -9.17
C LYS A 149 8.49 0.70 -10.12
N TRP A 150 7.60 1.54 -9.58
CA TRP A 150 6.60 2.22 -10.38
C TRP A 150 7.16 3.34 -11.25
N VAL A 151 8.28 3.97 -10.88
CA VAL A 151 8.95 4.99 -11.71
C VAL A 151 9.95 4.39 -12.70
N SER A 152 10.17 3.07 -12.63
CA SER A 152 11.07 2.29 -13.50
C SER A 152 10.33 1.59 -14.63
N PRO A 153 11.03 1.08 -15.68
CA PRO A 153 10.45 0.16 -16.63
C PRO A 153 9.84 -1.06 -15.94
N PRO A 154 8.70 -1.60 -16.41
CA PRO A 154 7.93 -1.14 -17.57
C PRO A 154 6.86 -0.10 -17.24
N TYR A 155 6.69 0.31 -15.97
CA TYR A 155 5.59 1.17 -15.54
C TYR A 155 5.80 2.64 -15.92
N HIS A 156 7.00 3.19 -15.69
CA HIS A 156 7.39 4.55 -16.10
C HIS A 156 6.46 5.68 -15.64
N VAL A 157 5.85 5.60 -14.44
CA VAL A 157 5.08 6.73 -13.91
C VAL A 157 6.00 7.94 -13.68
N ASP A 158 5.44 9.14 -13.79
CA ASP A 158 6.21 10.39 -13.74
C ASP A 158 6.39 10.93 -12.32
N GLY A 159 5.86 10.26 -11.31
CA GLY A 159 6.06 10.64 -9.92
C GLY A 159 5.07 10.07 -8.94
N TRP A 160 5.25 10.50 -7.69
CA TRP A 160 4.47 10.12 -6.53
C TRP A 160 3.79 11.34 -5.90
N ARG A 161 2.51 11.23 -5.58
CA ARG A 161 1.87 12.02 -4.54
C ARG A 161 1.89 11.20 -3.26
N LEU A 162 2.39 11.75 -2.18
CA LEU A 162 2.58 11.07 -0.91
C LEU A 162 1.47 11.47 0.06
N ASP A 163 0.58 10.52 0.35
CA ASP A 163 -0.52 10.70 1.28
C ASP A 163 0.02 10.88 2.70
N VAL A 164 -0.45 11.90 3.41
CA VAL A 164 -0.11 12.26 4.80
C VAL A 164 1.37 12.05 5.14
N ALA A 165 2.24 12.56 4.28
CA ALA A 165 3.66 12.24 4.31
C ALA A 165 4.35 12.56 5.65
N ALA A 166 3.91 13.62 6.34
CA ALA A 166 4.46 14.01 7.64
C ALA A 166 4.11 13.05 8.78
N ASP A 167 3.07 12.20 8.62
CA ASP A 167 2.60 11.29 9.65
C ASP A 167 3.33 9.94 9.65
N LEU A 168 4.13 9.66 8.61
CA LEU A 168 4.84 8.39 8.48
C LEU A 168 5.88 8.21 9.58
N GLY A 169 5.92 7.01 10.15
CA GLY A 169 6.81 6.67 11.27
C GLY A 169 6.27 7.11 12.63
N SER A 170 7.03 6.89 13.68
CA SER A 170 6.68 7.25 15.06
C SER A 170 7.43 8.49 15.56
N SER A 171 8.46 8.94 14.84
CA SER A 171 9.26 10.12 15.14
C SER A 171 9.53 10.99 13.92
N ASN A 172 9.65 12.30 14.13
CA ASN A 172 10.04 13.22 13.07
C ASN A 172 11.43 12.89 12.49
N GLU A 173 12.35 12.44 13.32
CA GLU A 173 13.70 12.07 12.90
C GLU A 173 13.65 10.90 11.90
N TYR A 174 12.91 9.84 12.24
CA TYR A 174 12.71 8.71 11.34
C TYR A 174 12.01 9.14 10.05
N ASN A 175 10.95 9.94 10.16
CA ASN A 175 10.20 10.47 9.01
C ASN A 175 11.13 11.14 7.99
N HIS A 176 11.98 12.08 8.45
CA HIS A 176 12.94 12.78 7.59
C HIS A 176 13.92 11.81 6.91
N GLU A 177 14.49 10.86 7.67
CA GLU A 177 15.45 9.89 7.13
C GLU A 177 14.79 8.94 6.12
N PHE A 178 13.53 8.51 6.36
CA PHE A 178 12.77 7.72 5.41
C PHE A 178 12.56 8.46 4.09
N TRP A 179 12.14 9.72 4.12
CA TRP A 179 11.88 10.49 2.90
C TRP A 179 13.16 10.81 2.12
N LYS A 180 14.30 10.95 2.78
CA LYS A 180 15.61 11.04 2.10
C LYS A 180 15.93 9.76 1.33
N LYS A 181 15.75 8.61 1.98
CA LYS A 181 15.91 7.29 1.32
C LYS A 181 14.94 7.13 0.15
N PHE A 182 13.66 7.47 0.36
CA PHE A 182 12.62 7.41 -0.66
C PHE A 182 13.00 8.26 -1.88
N ARG A 183 13.34 9.53 -1.65
CA ARG A 183 13.78 10.40 -2.73
C ARG A 183 14.97 9.83 -3.47
N LYS A 184 15.96 9.33 -2.74
CA LYS A 184 17.15 8.75 -3.36
C LYS A 184 16.79 7.62 -4.31
N VAL A 185 16.03 6.64 -3.88
CA VAL A 185 15.68 5.47 -4.74
C VAL A 185 14.82 5.87 -5.93
N VAL A 186 13.91 6.83 -5.76
CA VAL A 186 13.06 7.35 -6.84
C VAL A 186 13.91 8.11 -7.86
N LYS A 187 14.77 9.03 -7.41
CA LYS A 187 15.60 9.87 -8.31
C LYS A 187 16.73 9.09 -8.98
N ASP A 188 17.28 8.09 -8.33
CA ASP A 188 18.23 7.16 -8.95
C ASP A 188 17.59 6.36 -10.10
N ALA A 189 16.31 6.01 -9.97
CA ALA A 189 15.57 5.27 -10.99
C ALA A 189 15.01 6.17 -12.10
N ASN A 190 14.50 7.34 -11.73
CA ASN A 190 13.97 8.34 -12.65
C ASN A 190 14.27 9.76 -12.12
N PRO A 191 15.35 10.41 -12.59
CA PRO A 191 15.73 11.75 -12.11
C PRO A 191 14.64 12.81 -12.30
N ASN A 192 13.74 12.62 -13.26
CA ASN A 192 12.68 13.57 -13.60
C ASN A 192 11.38 13.29 -12.82
N ALA A 193 11.30 12.21 -12.04
CA ALA A 193 10.10 11.89 -11.28
C ALA A 193 9.76 12.99 -10.27
N LEU A 194 8.50 13.41 -10.22
CA LEU A 194 8.01 14.34 -9.20
C LEU A 194 7.81 13.58 -7.88
N ILE A 195 8.10 14.24 -6.77
CA ILE A 195 7.73 13.81 -5.42
C ILE A 195 6.94 14.94 -4.79
N LEU A 196 5.63 14.76 -4.69
CA LEU A 196 4.67 15.74 -4.18
C LEU A 196 4.06 15.18 -2.88
N ALA A 197 4.29 15.85 -1.76
CA ALA A 197 3.72 15.43 -0.49
C ALA A 197 2.43 16.17 -0.14
N GLU A 198 1.49 15.44 0.47
CA GLU A 198 0.37 16.05 1.18
C GLU A 198 0.83 16.44 2.58
N HIS A 199 0.70 17.72 2.90
CA HIS A 199 1.00 18.27 4.21
C HIS A 199 0.18 19.54 4.45
N TYR A 200 -0.37 19.71 5.65
CA TYR A 200 -1.23 20.84 6.02
C TYR A 200 -0.56 21.88 6.90
N GLY A 201 0.66 21.62 7.36
CA GLY A 201 1.46 22.53 8.19
C GLY A 201 2.58 23.23 7.42
N ASP A 202 3.59 23.72 8.16
CA ASP A 202 4.79 24.28 7.57
C ASP A 202 5.68 23.15 7.00
N PRO A 203 5.89 23.09 5.68
CA PRO A 203 6.70 22.05 5.06
C PRO A 203 8.20 22.35 5.06
N GLY A 204 8.64 23.46 5.66
CA GLY A 204 10.01 23.98 5.53
C GLY A 204 11.10 22.95 5.81
N SER A 205 10.93 22.09 6.82
CA SER A 205 11.91 21.06 7.18
C SER A 205 12.03 19.90 6.16
N TRP A 206 11.06 19.72 5.28
CA TRP A 206 11.08 18.70 4.22
C TRP A 206 11.47 19.23 2.84
N LEU A 207 11.37 20.56 2.64
CA LEU A 207 11.68 21.20 1.37
C LEU A 207 13.15 21.66 1.28
N MET A 208 14.06 20.85 1.83
CA MET A 208 15.51 21.11 1.82
C MET A 208 16.21 20.61 0.55
N GLY A 209 15.45 20.04 -0.40
CA GLY A 209 15.98 19.53 -1.66
C GLY A 209 16.36 18.05 -1.63
N ASP A 210 16.25 17.40 -0.48
CA ASP A 210 16.65 16.00 -0.25
C ASP A 210 15.50 15.06 0.15
N GLN A 211 14.28 15.57 0.24
CA GLN A 211 13.07 14.80 0.63
C GLN A 211 11.95 14.98 -0.41
N TRP A 212 11.01 15.90 -0.19
CA TRP A 212 9.89 16.13 -1.12
C TRP A 212 10.24 17.06 -2.27
#